data_709ddec1129e8b3f7efe4b93d93ede32
#
_entry.id   709ddec1129e8b3f7efe4b93d93ede32
#
_cell.length_a   1.000
_cell.length_b   1.000
_cell.length_c   1.000
_cell.angle_alpha   90.00
_cell.angle_beta   90.00
_cell.angle_gamma   90.00
#
_symmetry.space_group_name_H-M   'P 1'
#
loop_
_entity.id
_entity.type
_entity.pdbx_description
1 polymer ?
#
loop_
_entity_poly.entity_id
_entity_poly.type
_entity_poly.pdbx_seq_one_letter_code
_entity_poly.pdbx_strand_id
1 'polypeptide(L)'
;MEYGLHHITSATTTTLIPIYGSGGAIKSISIANQHDTVASHVDLYLDDGTNTSYMIKSVEIPSGTTLVLDHNISFDNSVLGLKLVTVGTGLPVSVIIK
;
A
#
# COMPACT_ATOMS: atom_id res chain seq x y z
N MET A 1 -3.20 -13.29 10.39
CA MET A 1 -2.80 -12.21 9.46
C MET A 1 -1.40 -12.48 8.96
N GLU A 2 -1.23 -12.46 7.67
CA GLU A 2 0.09 -12.63 7.08
C GLU A 2 0.81 -11.29 6.98
N TYR A 3 2.08 -11.31 7.28
CA TYR A 3 2.93 -10.15 7.05
C TYR A 3 3.36 -10.12 5.60
N GLY A 4 3.46 -8.92 5.06
CA GLY A 4 3.85 -8.74 3.68
C GLY A 4 5.04 -7.82 3.54
N LEU A 5 5.92 -8.17 2.62
CA LEU A 5 7.01 -7.32 2.18
C LEU A 5 6.89 -7.22 0.66
N HIS A 6 6.73 -6.01 0.15
CA HIS A 6 6.61 -5.76 -1.27
C HIS A 6 7.67 -4.77 -1.71
N HIS A 7 8.34 -5.08 -2.80
CA HIS A 7 9.33 -4.21 -3.41
C HIS A 7 8.86 -3.83 -4.80
N ILE A 8 8.43 -2.58 -4.95
CA ILE A 8 7.75 -2.11 -6.17
C ILE A 8 8.71 -1.27 -6.99
N THR A 9 9.05 -1.75 -8.17
CA THR A 9 10.06 -1.12 -9.03
C THR A 9 9.48 -0.43 -10.26
N SER A 10 8.17 -0.48 -10.44
CA SER A 10 7.50 0.17 -11.57
C SER A 10 6.21 0.83 -11.13
N ALA A 11 5.77 1.85 -11.87
CA ALA A 11 4.49 2.51 -11.63
C ALA A 11 3.37 1.54 -12.01
N THR A 12 2.68 0.99 -11.00
CA THR A 12 1.69 -0.06 -11.22
C THR A 12 0.75 -0.16 -10.03
N THR A 13 -0.28 -0.99 -10.19
CA THR A 13 -1.17 -1.38 -9.10
C THR A 13 -0.71 -2.70 -8.53
N THR A 14 -0.43 -2.72 -7.24
CA THR A 14 0.02 -3.92 -6.53
C THR A 14 -1.05 -4.35 -5.55
N THR A 15 -1.45 -5.62 -5.60
CA THR A 15 -2.35 -6.20 -4.61
C THR A 15 -1.54 -6.56 -3.38
N LEU A 16 -1.78 -5.84 -2.28
CA LEU A 16 -1.09 -6.11 -1.02
C LEU A 16 -1.74 -7.26 -0.26
N ILE A 17 -3.08 -7.24 -0.18
CA ILE A 17 -3.86 -8.31 0.45
C ILE A 17 -4.99 -8.66 -0.51
N PRO A 18 -5.02 -9.88 -1.03
CA PRO A 18 -6.06 -10.26 -2.00
C PRO A 18 -7.40 -10.49 -1.31
N ILE A 19 -8.47 -10.33 -2.09
CA ILE A 19 -9.81 -10.76 -1.67
C ILE A 19 -9.78 -12.28 -1.49
N TYR A 20 -10.56 -12.77 -0.53
CA TYR A 20 -10.65 -14.19 -0.16
C TYR A 20 -9.40 -14.75 0.50
N GLY A 21 -8.51 -13.89 0.97
CA GLY A 21 -7.39 -14.30 1.80
C GLY A 21 -7.82 -14.62 3.22
N SER A 22 -6.89 -14.96 4.07
CA SER A 22 -7.15 -15.25 5.48
C SER A 22 -6.71 -14.08 6.33
N GLY A 23 -7.57 -13.68 7.26
CA GLY A 23 -7.29 -12.59 8.18
C GLY A 23 -7.59 -11.23 7.55
N GLY A 24 -7.66 -10.19 8.33
CA GLY A 24 -8.01 -8.87 7.85
C GLY A 24 -7.60 -7.78 8.81
N ALA A 25 -6.70 -8.07 9.75
CA ALA A 25 -6.23 -7.08 10.70
C ALA A 25 -4.77 -6.74 10.42
N ILE A 26 -4.51 -5.45 10.26
CA ILE A 26 -3.18 -4.92 10.02
C ILE A 26 -2.86 -3.94 11.14
N LYS A 27 -1.72 -4.08 11.76
CA LYS A 27 -1.28 -3.16 12.83
C LYS A 27 -0.62 -1.92 12.25
N SER A 28 0.19 -2.10 11.20
CA SER A 28 0.84 -0.97 10.55
C SER A 28 1.21 -1.30 9.11
N ILE A 29 1.26 -0.24 8.29
CA ILE A 29 1.78 -0.30 6.93
C ILE A 29 2.86 0.77 6.83
N SER A 30 4.05 0.37 6.40
CA SER A 30 5.16 1.29 6.13
C SER A 30 5.42 1.32 4.64
N ILE A 31 5.41 2.51 4.04
CA ILE A 31 5.67 2.70 2.62
C ILE A 31 6.89 3.60 2.50
N ALA A 32 8.01 3.05 2.08
CA ALA A 32 9.27 3.76 2.02
C ALA A 32 9.63 4.07 0.58
N ASN A 33 9.88 5.34 0.29
CA ASN A 33 10.42 5.76 -1.01
C ASN A 33 11.94 5.65 -0.95
N GLN A 34 12.49 4.70 -1.67
CA GLN A 34 13.93 4.43 -1.69
C GLN A 34 14.69 5.18 -2.77
N HIS A 35 14.01 6.02 -3.53
CA HIS A 35 14.69 6.84 -4.53
C HIS A 35 15.50 7.93 -3.86
N ASP A 36 16.65 8.27 -4.45
CA ASP A 36 17.58 9.23 -3.85
C ASP A 36 17.12 10.68 -3.99
N THR A 37 16.37 11.01 -5.04
CA THR A 37 16.09 12.39 -5.38
C THR A 37 14.64 12.68 -5.77
N VAL A 38 13.84 11.68 -6.13
CA VAL A 38 12.51 11.86 -6.69
C VAL A 38 11.44 11.38 -5.72
N ALA A 39 10.41 12.19 -5.51
CA ALA A 39 9.25 11.82 -4.69
C ALA A 39 8.39 10.79 -5.39
N SER A 40 7.73 9.97 -4.60
CA SER A 40 6.76 8.99 -5.05
C SER A 40 5.36 9.44 -4.70
N HIS A 41 4.38 9.12 -5.55
CA HIS A 41 2.97 9.38 -5.26
C HIS A 41 2.25 8.05 -5.18
N VAL A 42 1.45 7.86 -4.14
CA VAL A 42 0.78 6.60 -3.88
C VAL A 42 -0.69 6.80 -3.58
N ASP A 43 -1.49 5.81 -3.99
CA ASP A 43 -2.87 5.64 -3.57
C ASP A 43 -2.98 4.30 -2.86
N LEU A 44 -3.68 4.28 -1.75
CA LEU A 44 -3.95 3.04 -1.01
C LEU A 44 -5.46 2.92 -0.83
N TYR A 45 -6.03 1.80 -1.27
CA TYR A 45 -7.48 1.65 -1.25
C TYR A 45 -7.92 0.22 -0.98
N LEU A 46 -9.15 0.11 -0.52
CA LEU A 46 -9.87 -1.16 -0.40
C LEU A 46 -10.78 -1.33 -1.61
N ASP A 47 -10.84 -2.53 -2.14
CA ASP A 47 -11.56 -2.83 -3.37
C ASP A 47 -12.38 -4.12 -3.18
N ASP A 48 -13.68 -4.06 -3.47
CA ASP A 48 -14.57 -5.22 -3.40
C ASP A 48 -14.78 -5.90 -4.76
N GLY A 49 -14.03 -5.51 -5.77
CA GLY A 49 -14.18 -5.99 -7.14
C GLY A 49 -15.06 -5.09 -8.00
N THR A 50 -15.82 -4.19 -7.41
CA THR A 50 -16.71 -3.26 -8.10
C THR A 50 -16.47 -1.83 -7.67
N ASN A 51 -16.37 -1.60 -6.36
CA ASN A 51 -16.20 -0.27 -5.76
C ASN A 51 -14.82 -0.15 -5.11
N THR A 52 -14.31 1.06 -5.09
CA THR A 52 -13.01 1.40 -4.53
C THR A 52 -13.19 2.42 -3.42
N SER A 53 -12.61 2.14 -2.26
CA SER A 53 -12.61 3.07 -1.12
C SER A 53 -11.21 3.46 -0.79
N TYR A 54 -10.85 4.71 -1.06
CA TYR A 54 -9.50 5.19 -0.82
C TYR A 54 -9.25 5.48 0.66
N MET A 55 -8.15 4.96 1.17
CA MET A 55 -7.60 5.32 2.48
C MET A 55 -6.62 6.47 2.32
N ILE A 56 -5.84 6.44 1.24
CA ILE A 56 -4.87 7.46 0.87
C ILE A 56 -5.02 7.70 -0.61
N LYS A 57 -5.10 8.96 -1.01
CA LYS A 57 -5.21 9.32 -2.42
C LYS A 57 -4.19 10.38 -2.77
N SER A 58 -3.33 10.07 -3.76
CA SER A 58 -2.33 10.99 -4.30
C SER A 58 -1.43 11.60 -3.24
N VAL A 59 -1.00 10.79 -2.28
CA VAL A 59 -0.08 11.25 -1.24
C VAL A 59 1.34 11.20 -1.75
N GLU A 60 2.05 12.30 -1.58
CA GLU A 60 3.46 12.38 -1.95
C GLU A 60 4.34 11.86 -0.82
N ILE A 61 5.24 10.95 -1.18
CA ILE A 61 6.27 10.46 -0.26
C ILE A 61 7.61 11.02 -0.76
N PRO A 62 8.21 11.98 -0.07
CA PRO A 62 9.49 12.53 -0.51
C PRO A 62 10.57 11.47 -0.59
N SER A 63 11.57 11.72 -1.41
CA SER A 63 12.70 10.79 -1.57
C SER A 63 13.36 10.50 -0.23
N GLY A 64 13.71 9.25 -0.01
CA GLY A 64 14.40 8.82 1.21
C GLY A 64 13.57 8.84 2.48
N THR A 65 12.23 8.98 2.38
CA THR A 65 11.35 9.01 3.55
C THR A 65 10.37 7.84 3.54
N THR A 66 9.73 7.64 4.69
CA THR A 66 8.77 6.56 4.88
C THR A 66 7.45 7.14 5.40
N LEU A 67 6.36 6.74 4.75
CA LEU A 67 5.01 7.00 5.25
C LEU A 67 4.60 5.80 6.10
N VAL A 68 4.21 6.06 7.34
CA VAL A 68 3.79 5.00 8.26
C VAL A 68 2.34 5.21 8.66
N LEU A 69 1.54 4.17 8.48
CA LEU A 69 0.19 4.08 8.98
C LEU A 69 0.21 3.10 10.15
N ASP A 70 0.24 3.61 11.37
CA ASP A 70 0.50 2.82 12.56
C ASP A 70 -0.71 2.61 13.46
N HIS A 71 -1.90 2.81 12.92
CA HIS A 71 -3.14 2.48 13.63
C HIS A 71 -3.72 1.18 13.08
N ASN A 72 -4.53 0.51 13.88
CA ASN A 72 -5.15 -0.74 13.46
C ASN A 72 -6.06 -0.52 12.27
N ILE A 73 -5.80 -1.29 11.22
CA ILE A 73 -6.63 -1.33 10.03
C ILE A 73 -7.27 -2.70 9.98
N SER A 74 -8.59 -2.73 10.09
CA SER A 74 -9.33 -3.99 10.09
C SER A 74 -10.38 -3.96 9.00
N PHE A 75 -10.43 -5.00 8.21
CA PHE A 75 -11.43 -5.13 7.16
C PHE A 75 -11.71 -6.61 6.90
N ASP A 76 -12.85 -6.87 6.30
CA ASP A 76 -13.25 -8.23 5.97
C ASP A 76 -12.67 -8.61 4.61
N ASN A 77 -11.56 -9.34 4.59
CA ASN A 77 -10.92 -9.71 3.34
C ASN A 77 -11.56 -10.90 2.64
N SER A 78 -12.70 -11.39 3.15
CA SER A 78 -13.53 -12.28 2.36
C SER A 78 -14.27 -11.53 1.24
N VAL A 79 -14.39 -10.21 1.36
CA VAL A 79 -15.07 -9.38 0.37
C VAL A 79 -14.22 -8.19 -0.11
N LEU A 80 -13.17 -7.82 0.62
CA LEU A 80 -12.33 -6.67 0.31
C LEU A 80 -10.86 -7.07 0.13
N GLY A 81 -10.21 -6.44 -0.83
CA GLY A 81 -8.76 -6.53 -1.00
C GLY A 81 -8.11 -5.17 -0.76
N LEU A 82 -6.85 -5.18 -0.37
CA LEU A 82 -6.06 -3.97 -0.17
C LEU A 82 -5.08 -3.82 -1.32
N LYS A 83 -5.13 -2.69 -2.02
CA LYS A 83 -4.30 -2.41 -3.18
C LYS A 83 -3.56 -1.09 -3.04
N LEU A 84 -2.38 -1.05 -3.60
CA LEU A 84 -1.53 0.14 -3.64
C LEU A 84 -1.22 0.48 -5.08
N VAL A 85 -1.43 1.74 -5.46
CA VAL A 85 -1.02 2.27 -6.76
C VAL A 85 0.19 3.16 -6.57
N THR A 86 1.24 2.91 -7.33
CA THR A 86 2.42 3.77 -7.37
C THR A 86 2.42 4.53 -8.70
N VAL A 87 2.67 5.84 -8.63
CA VAL A 87 2.64 6.73 -9.78
C VAL A 87 3.93 7.52 -9.83
N GLY A 88 4.45 7.74 -11.01
CA GLY A 88 5.63 8.56 -11.23
C GLY A 88 6.91 7.75 -11.28
N THR A 89 8.03 8.42 -11.06
CA THR A 89 9.37 7.84 -11.21
C THR A 89 10.13 7.70 -9.89
N GLY A 90 9.53 8.09 -8.77
CA GLY A 90 10.13 7.93 -7.44
C GLY A 90 10.09 6.50 -6.97
N LEU A 91 10.87 5.65 -7.60
CA LEU A 91 10.91 4.21 -7.34
C LEU A 91 12.36 3.78 -7.11
N PRO A 92 12.63 2.67 -6.41
CA PRO A 92 11.67 1.72 -5.89
C PRO A 92 10.97 2.19 -4.61
N VAL A 93 9.82 1.58 -4.36
CA VAL A 93 9.04 1.77 -3.13
C VAL A 93 8.95 0.43 -2.42
N SER A 94 9.28 0.39 -1.15
CA SER A 94 9.15 -0.81 -0.34
C SER A 94 7.96 -0.66 0.61
N VAL A 95 7.15 -1.70 0.70
CA VAL A 95 5.98 -1.75 1.57
C VAL A 95 6.15 -2.88 2.56
N ILE A 96 6.02 -2.56 3.84
CA ILE A 96 6.09 -3.56 4.91
C ILE A 96 4.75 -3.52 5.64
N ILE A 97 4.10 -4.67 5.72
CA ILE A 97 2.81 -4.84 6.39
C ILE A 97 3.01 -5.73 7.62
N LYS A 98 2.55 -5.24 8.75
CA LYS A 98 2.62 -5.98 10.02
C LYS A 98 1.25 -6.10 10.65
#